data_5d320036003ddd401555b22a0024abbe
#
_entry.id   5d320036003ddd401555b22a0024abbe
#
_cell.length_a   1.000
_cell.length_b   1.000
_cell.length_c   1.000
_cell.angle_alpha   90.00
_cell.angle_beta   90.00
_cell.angle_gamma   90.00
#
_symmetry.space_group_name_H-M   'P 1'
#
loop_
_entity.id
_entity.type
_entity.pdbx_description
1 polymer ?
#
loop_
_entity_poly.entity_id
_entity_poly.type
_entity_poly.pdbx_seq_one_letter_code
_entity_poly.pdbx_strand_id
1 'polypeptide(L)'
;MEKFLLIRRLDATNKGNQAYESLAEYTPVMDKWIQSLHESGHYSNGSALSMNNQHVTRDLVTADYIYHEMDEGISGYDVILAEHLDEAVSIAKTCPLLIRGIVVFEVRPIVPLIR
;
A
#
# COMPACT_ATOMS: atom_id res chain seq x y z
N MET A 1 11.19 15.73 8.71
CA MET A 1 10.01 14.84 8.54
C MET A 1 10.39 13.40 8.81
N GLU A 2 9.44 12.65 9.34
CA GLU A 2 9.63 11.24 9.61
C GLU A 2 9.12 10.41 8.43
N LYS A 3 9.54 9.14 8.38
CA LYS A 3 9.11 8.21 7.33
C LYS A 3 7.95 7.35 7.83
N PHE A 4 7.01 7.12 6.94
CA PHE A 4 5.85 6.27 7.19
C PHE A 4 5.68 5.29 6.04
N LEU A 5 5.36 4.05 6.37
CA LEU A 5 5.07 3.02 5.40
C LEU A 5 3.56 2.94 5.19
N LEU A 6 3.14 3.09 3.95
CA LEU A 6 1.76 2.84 3.54
C LEU A 6 1.71 1.47 2.88
N ILE A 7 1.00 0.54 3.49
CA ILE A 7 0.81 -0.80 2.94
C ILE A 7 -0.53 -0.81 2.24
N ARG A 8 -0.53 -1.03 0.93
CA ARG A 8 -1.76 -1.09 0.14
C ARG A 8 -2.29 -2.52 0.12
N ARG A 9 -3.54 -2.67 0.51
CA ARG A 9 -4.26 -3.94 0.42
C ARG A 9 -5.51 -3.74 -0.41
N LEU A 10 -5.94 -4.79 -1.11
CA LEU A 10 -7.22 -4.74 -1.81
C LEU A 10 -8.35 -4.65 -0.79
N ASP A 11 -9.36 -3.84 -1.09
CA ASP A 11 -10.50 -3.67 -0.19
C ASP A 11 -11.47 -4.84 -0.34
N ALA A 12 -11.43 -5.76 0.60
CA ALA A 12 -12.28 -6.94 0.61
C ALA A 12 -13.77 -6.62 0.81
N THR A 13 -14.08 -5.44 1.33
CA THR A 13 -15.48 -5.03 1.54
C THR A 13 -16.16 -4.55 0.27
N ASN A 14 -15.40 -4.25 -0.76
CA ASN A 14 -15.92 -3.81 -2.05
C ASN A 14 -16.14 -5.03 -2.94
N LYS A 15 -17.31 -5.65 -2.83
CA LYS A 15 -17.61 -6.91 -3.51
C LYS A 15 -17.63 -6.80 -5.02
N GLY A 16 -17.80 -5.63 -5.58
CA GLY A 16 -17.73 -5.42 -7.01
C GLY A 16 -16.33 -5.14 -7.51
N ASN A 17 -15.35 -5.17 -6.63
CA ASN A 17 -13.99 -4.81 -6.95
C ASN A 17 -13.26 -5.95 -7.65
N GLN A 18 -12.84 -5.72 -8.89
CA GLN A 18 -12.04 -6.66 -9.66
C GLN A 18 -10.63 -6.09 -9.84
N ALA A 19 -10.08 -5.58 -8.77
CA ALA A 19 -8.86 -4.80 -8.78
C ALA A 19 -7.65 -5.55 -9.34
N TYR A 20 -7.57 -6.86 -9.13
CA TYR A 20 -6.46 -7.64 -9.67
C TYR A 20 -6.35 -7.57 -11.18
N GLU A 21 -7.49 -7.67 -11.85
CA GLU A 21 -7.52 -7.70 -13.31
C GLU A 21 -7.34 -6.31 -13.91
N SER A 22 -7.74 -5.29 -13.16
CA SER A 22 -7.79 -3.93 -13.68
C SER A 22 -6.79 -2.96 -13.05
N LEU A 23 -5.91 -3.42 -12.17
CA LEU A 23 -4.94 -2.54 -11.51
C LEU A 23 -4.08 -1.75 -12.50
N ALA A 24 -3.73 -2.35 -13.63
CA ALA A 24 -2.94 -1.68 -14.65
C ALA A 24 -3.64 -0.45 -15.22
N GLU A 25 -4.96 -0.42 -15.23
CA GLU A 25 -5.73 0.74 -15.70
C GLU A 25 -5.58 1.96 -14.81
N TYR A 26 -5.22 1.75 -13.55
CA TYR A 26 -5.07 2.82 -12.59
C TYR A 26 -3.66 3.38 -12.52
N THR A 27 -2.71 2.80 -13.28
CA THR A 27 -1.33 3.25 -13.27
C THR A 27 -1.18 4.75 -13.56
N PRO A 28 -1.82 5.32 -14.59
CA PRO A 28 -1.66 6.76 -14.84
C PRO A 28 -2.18 7.63 -13.69
N VAL A 29 -3.26 7.20 -13.04
CA VAL A 29 -3.85 7.94 -11.91
C VAL A 29 -2.94 7.87 -10.70
N MET A 30 -2.35 6.70 -10.43
CA MET A 30 -1.40 6.53 -9.35
C MET A 30 -0.12 7.31 -9.59
N ASP A 31 0.38 7.31 -10.84
CA ASP A 31 1.58 8.07 -11.18
C ASP A 31 1.40 9.56 -10.92
N LYS A 32 0.22 10.10 -11.22
CA LYS A 32 -0.08 11.51 -10.92
C LYS A 32 -0.08 11.79 -9.43
N TRP A 33 -0.65 10.91 -8.63
CA TRP A 33 -0.67 11.06 -7.18
C TRP A 33 0.75 11.02 -6.61
N ILE A 34 1.53 10.03 -7.03
CA ILE A 34 2.93 9.90 -6.60
C ILE A 34 3.75 11.12 -7.02
N GLN A 35 3.55 11.62 -8.24
CA GLN A 35 4.24 12.81 -8.70
C GLN A 35 3.88 14.03 -7.85
N SER A 36 2.61 14.19 -7.49
CA SER A 36 2.20 15.31 -6.64
C SER A 36 2.84 15.24 -5.26
N LEU A 37 3.02 14.03 -4.72
CA LEU A 37 3.71 13.84 -3.44
C LEU A 37 5.20 14.12 -3.56
N HIS A 38 5.83 13.76 -4.69
CA HIS A 38 7.22 14.14 -4.95
C HIS A 38 7.39 15.65 -4.98
N GLU A 39 6.51 16.34 -5.69
CA GLU A 39 6.57 17.79 -5.81
C GLU A 39 6.40 18.51 -4.49
N SER A 40 5.59 17.95 -3.60
CA SER A 40 5.37 18.52 -2.27
C SER A 40 6.41 18.07 -1.23
N GLY A 41 7.34 17.19 -1.61
CA GLY A 41 8.38 16.71 -0.71
C GLY A 41 7.93 15.59 0.23
N HIS A 42 6.79 14.96 -0.04
CA HIS A 42 6.21 13.94 0.83
C HIS A 42 6.42 12.49 0.35
N TYR A 43 7.15 12.27 -0.74
CA TYR A 43 7.33 10.92 -1.25
C TYR A 43 8.79 10.49 -1.23
N SER A 44 9.07 9.29 -0.78
CA SER A 44 10.41 8.70 -0.81
C SER A 44 10.53 7.61 -1.89
N ASN A 45 9.78 6.54 -1.73
CA ASN A 45 9.82 5.43 -2.69
C ASN A 45 8.58 4.55 -2.52
N GLY A 46 8.41 3.64 -3.46
CA GLY A 46 7.32 2.68 -3.38
C GLY A 46 7.33 1.75 -4.58
N SER A 47 6.49 0.75 -4.54
CA SER A 47 6.35 -0.21 -5.63
C SER A 47 5.03 -0.95 -5.55
N ALA A 48 4.51 -1.33 -6.71
CA ALA A 48 3.48 -2.35 -6.78
C ALA A 48 4.09 -3.72 -6.52
N LEU A 49 3.33 -4.61 -5.94
CA LEU A 49 3.76 -5.97 -5.64
C LEU A 49 2.88 -6.96 -6.36
N SER A 50 3.50 -8.04 -6.87
CA SER A 50 2.76 -9.17 -7.42
C SER A 50 1.95 -9.85 -6.31
N MET A 51 0.86 -10.48 -6.69
CA MET A 51 0.07 -11.28 -5.76
C MET A 51 0.66 -12.67 -5.54
N ASN A 52 1.64 -13.06 -6.33
CA ASN A 52 2.39 -14.30 -6.09
C ASN A 52 3.26 -14.13 -4.86
N ASN A 53 3.14 -15.03 -3.92
CA ASN A 53 3.90 -14.93 -2.69
C ASN A 53 4.19 -16.31 -2.12
N GLN A 54 5.13 -16.33 -1.18
CA GLN A 54 5.39 -17.49 -0.34
C GLN A 54 5.61 -17.02 1.09
N HIS A 55 5.09 -17.78 2.03
CA HIS A 55 5.32 -17.57 3.44
C HIS A 55 6.47 -18.41 3.92
N VAL A 56 7.43 -17.78 4.56
CA VAL A 56 8.61 -18.45 5.08
C VAL A 56 8.62 -18.31 6.59
N THR A 57 8.54 -19.45 7.28
CA THR A 57 8.79 -19.51 8.71
C THR A 57 10.09 -20.28 8.92
N ARG A 58 10.53 -20.39 10.16
CA ARG A 58 11.77 -21.13 10.43
C ARG A 58 11.72 -22.57 9.89
N ASP A 59 10.57 -23.19 9.97
CA ASP A 59 10.42 -24.62 9.66
C ASP A 59 9.63 -24.91 8.39
N LEU A 60 9.07 -23.89 7.73
CA LEU A 60 8.12 -24.12 6.66
C LEU A 60 8.15 -22.99 5.63
N VAL A 61 7.98 -23.35 4.37
CA VAL A 61 7.72 -22.41 3.29
C VAL A 61 6.39 -22.81 2.67
N THR A 62 5.42 -21.90 2.65
CA THR A 62 4.10 -22.13 2.09
C THR A 62 3.70 -20.99 1.16
N ALA A 63 2.89 -21.32 0.14
CA ALA A 63 2.38 -20.34 -0.81
C ALA A 63 0.94 -20.00 -0.49
N ASP A 64 0.57 -18.73 -0.64
CA ASP A 64 -0.79 -18.22 -0.75
C ASP A 64 -1.76 -18.51 0.43
N TYR A 65 -1.32 -19.15 1.48
CA TYR A 65 -2.27 -19.58 2.50
C TYR A 65 -2.95 -18.45 3.25
N ILE A 66 -2.36 -17.28 3.26
CA ILE A 66 -2.93 -16.09 3.94
C ILE A 66 -4.17 -15.58 3.21
N TYR A 67 -4.18 -15.68 1.90
CA TYR A 67 -5.17 -14.98 1.10
C TYR A 67 -6.49 -15.72 0.97
N HIS A 68 -6.57 -16.98 1.32
CA HIS A 68 -7.85 -17.64 1.27
C HIS A 68 -8.80 -17.30 2.40
N GLU A 69 -8.30 -16.75 3.45
CA GLU A 69 -9.14 -16.30 4.56
C GLU A 69 -9.50 -14.83 4.45
N MET A 70 -8.68 -14.06 3.71
CA MET A 70 -8.80 -12.63 3.59
C MET A 70 -8.58 -12.23 2.15
N ASP A 71 -9.57 -11.66 1.53
CA ASP A 71 -9.44 -11.20 0.15
C ASP A 71 -8.59 -9.94 0.02
N GLU A 72 -7.84 -9.58 1.05
CA GLU A 72 -7.05 -8.35 1.11
C GLU A 72 -5.56 -8.64 1.00
N GLY A 73 -5.15 -9.05 -0.19
CA GLY A 73 -3.72 -9.22 -0.46
C GLY A 73 -3.01 -7.88 -0.54
N ILE A 74 -1.74 -7.88 -0.13
CA ILE A 74 -0.89 -6.70 -0.25
C ILE A 74 -0.58 -6.48 -1.72
N SER A 75 -0.99 -5.33 -2.25
CA SER A 75 -0.81 -4.99 -3.67
C SER A 75 0.33 -4.01 -3.90
N GLY A 76 0.91 -3.47 -2.85
CA GLY A 76 2.03 -2.54 -2.98
C GLY A 76 2.34 -1.85 -1.68
N TYR A 77 3.34 -0.99 -1.76
CA TYR A 77 3.70 -0.14 -0.62
C TYR A 77 4.21 1.20 -1.13
N ASP A 78 4.13 2.20 -0.26
CA ASP A 78 4.71 3.52 -0.47
C ASP A 78 5.39 3.96 0.82
N VAL A 79 6.54 4.58 0.72
CA VAL A 79 7.21 5.23 1.84
C VAL A 79 7.05 6.73 1.65
N ILE A 80 6.38 7.37 2.58
CA ILE A 80 6.11 8.80 2.53
C ILE A 80 6.81 9.52 3.67
N LEU A 81 6.93 10.83 3.51
CA LEU A 81 7.55 11.73 4.48
C LEU A 81 6.47 12.63 5.04
N ALA A 82 6.35 12.66 6.36
CA ALA A 82 5.36 13.48 7.05
C ALA A 82 5.88 13.90 8.42
N GLU A 83 5.29 14.92 8.98
CA GLU A 83 5.73 15.44 10.28
C GLU A 83 5.28 14.53 11.44
N HIS A 84 4.13 13.87 11.27
CA HIS A 84 3.58 12.99 12.29
C HIS A 84 2.56 12.04 11.65
N LEU A 85 2.08 11.10 12.43
CA LEU A 85 1.17 10.06 11.94
C LEU A 85 -0.11 10.64 11.35
N ASP A 86 -0.69 11.65 11.97
CA ASP A 86 -1.94 12.25 11.47
C ASP A 86 -1.77 12.86 10.08
N GLU A 87 -0.62 13.48 9.83
CA GLU A 87 -0.31 13.99 8.49
C GLU A 87 -0.15 12.85 7.49
N ALA A 88 0.52 11.77 7.88
CA ALA A 88 0.67 10.61 7.01
C ALA A 88 -0.70 10.00 6.65
N VAL A 89 -1.60 9.92 7.60
CA VAL A 89 -2.97 9.47 7.35
C VAL A 89 -3.70 10.41 6.38
N SER A 90 -3.54 11.71 6.56
CA SER A 90 -4.15 12.70 5.68
C SER A 90 -3.62 12.56 4.24
N ILE A 91 -2.33 12.30 4.09
CA ILE A 91 -1.74 12.06 2.77
C ILE A 91 -2.32 10.78 2.14
N ALA A 92 -2.41 9.69 2.91
CA ALA A 92 -2.99 8.44 2.41
C ALA A 92 -4.43 8.64 1.92
N LYS A 93 -5.21 9.48 2.59
CA LYS A 93 -6.59 9.77 2.21
C LYS A 93 -6.73 10.44 0.86
N THR A 94 -5.68 11.02 0.34
CA THR A 94 -5.72 11.66 -1.00
C THR A 94 -5.52 10.67 -2.14
N CYS A 95 -5.20 9.42 -1.84
CA CYS A 95 -4.94 8.42 -2.88
C CYS A 95 -6.21 8.11 -3.67
N PRO A 96 -6.16 8.22 -5.01
CA PRO A 96 -7.34 7.96 -5.84
C PRO A 96 -7.91 6.56 -5.70
N LEU A 97 -7.07 5.55 -5.51
CA LEU A 97 -7.56 4.17 -5.33
C LEU A 97 -8.29 3.98 -4.01
N LEU A 98 -7.87 4.68 -2.97
CA LEU A 98 -8.59 4.67 -1.69
C LEU A 98 -9.95 5.34 -1.85
N ILE A 99 -9.99 6.49 -2.51
CA ILE A 99 -11.23 7.24 -2.72
C ILE A 99 -12.24 6.41 -3.52
N ARG A 100 -11.76 5.61 -4.47
CA ARG A 100 -12.62 4.74 -5.28
C ARG A 100 -12.99 3.42 -4.58
N GLY A 101 -12.47 3.18 -3.38
CA GLY A 101 -12.77 1.96 -2.63
C GLY A 101 -12.08 0.72 -3.16
N ILE A 102 -11.00 0.87 -3.92
CA ILE A 102 -10.26 -0.26 -4.49
C ILE A 102 -9.25 -0.82 -3.50
N VAL A 103 -8.63 0.06 -2.72
CA VAL A 103 -7.62 -0.34 -1.74
C VAL A 103 -7.93 0.24 -0.37
N VAL A 104 -7.36 -0.38 0.65
CA VAL A 104 -7.22 0.20 1.98
C VAL A 104 -5.74 0.34 2.28
N PHE A 105 -5.40 1.29 3.14
CA PHE A 105 -4.03 1.48 3.60
C PHE A 105 -3.88 1.12 5.07
N GLU A 106 -2.79 0.47 5.35
CA GLU A 106 -2.26 0.39 6.71
C GLU A 106 -1.10 1.38 6.78
N VAL A 107 -1.14 2.30 7.73
CA VAL A 107 -0.13 3.36 7.86
C VAL A 107 0.71 3.07 9.10
N ARG A 108 2.01 2.91 8.93
CA ARG A 108 2.92 2.57 10.02
C ARG A 108 4.12 3.50 10.06
N PRO A 109 4.45 4.06 11.22
CA PRO A 109 5.73 4.76 11.37
C PRO A 109 6.90 3.82 11.12
N ILE A 110 7.91 4.29 10.40
CA ILE A 110 9.16 3.57 10.24
C ILE A 110 10.10 4.07 11.32
N VAL A 111 10.54 3.17 12.17
CA VAL A 111 11.43 3.52 13.28
C VAL A 111 12.84 3.03 12.98
N PRO A 112 13.88 3.73 13.50
CA PRO A 112 15.23 3.26 13.30
C PRO A 112 15.44 1.90 13.96
N LEU A 113 16.24 1.07 13.31
CA LEU A 113 16.62 -0.20 13.90
C LEU A 113 17.56 0.05 15.07
N ILE A 114 17.20 -0.45 16.22
CA ILE A 114 18.02 -0.34 17.43
C ILE A 114 18.90 -1.56 17.55
N ARG A 115 20.20 -1.33 17.72
CA ARG A 115 21.17 -2.42 17.82
C ARG A 115 21.99 -2.28 19.10
#